data_58906b720d1ebe4d7fc8c53874825779
#
_entry.id   58906b720d1ebe4d7fc8c53874825779
#
_cell.length_a   1.000
_cell.length_b   1.000
_cell.length_c   1.000
_cell.angle_alpha   90.00
_cell.angle_beta   90.00
_cell.angle_gamma   90.00
#
_symmetry.space_group_name_H-M   'P 1'
#
loop_
_entity.id
_entity.type
_entity.pdbx_description
1 polymer ?
#
loop_
_entity_poly.entity_id
_entity_poly.type
_entity_poly.pdbx_seq_one_letter_code
_entity_poly.pdbx_strand_id
1 'polypeptide(L)'
;MAAIVRVDRNGTINHWNTAAERLFGFTKLEIIGNSIELIIPPQSHACHGRGFARYINTGTSTLPEVVMTIGHHKNGQLVRIRISVRAVVDDCGSIAEVEGVMLEC
;
A
#
# COMPACT_ATOMS: atom_id res chain seq x y z
N MET A 1 3.94 -16.48 2.91
CA MET A 1 3.90 -15.81 1.59
C MET A 1 3.61 -14.34 1.77
N ALA A 2 4.36 -13.49 1.12
CA ALA A 2 4.20 -12.05 1.28
C ALA A 2 2.99 -11.53 0.50
N ALA A 3 2.24 -10.62 1.12
CA ALA A 3 1.18 -9.88 0.43
C ALA A 3 1.83 -8.81 -0.45
N ILE A 4 1.47 -8.80 -1.72
CA ILE A 4 2.00 -7.84 -2.70
C ILE A 4 0.85 -6.98 -3.19
N VAL A 5 0.96 -5.67 -2.96
CA VAL A 5 -0.04 -4.69 -3.33
C VAL A 5 0.64 -3.62 -4.16
N ARG A 6 0.07 -3.28 -5.30
CA ARG A 6 0.61 -2.24 -6.16
C ARG A 6 -0.48 -1.21 -6.42
N VAL A 7 -0.10 0.06 -6.38
CA VAL A 7 -1.00 1.18 -6.63
C VAL A 7 -0.40 2.09 -7.69
N ASP A 8 -1.27 2.83 -8.38
CA ASP A 8 -0.84 3.87 -9.32
C ASP A 8 -0.50 5.16 -8.56
N ARG A 9 -0.18 6.21 -9.30
CA ARG A 9 0.19 7.51 -8.73
C ARG A 9 -0.92 8.15 -7.89
N ASN A 10 -2.16 7.75 -8.10
CA ASN A 10 -3.32 8.27 -7.39
C ASN A 10 -3.69 7.44 -6.16
N GLY A 11 -2.94 6.36 -5.90
CA GLY A 11 -3.24 5.46 -4.79
C GLY A 11 -4.33 4.44 -5.11
N THR A 12 -4.66 4.25 -6.38
CA THR A 12 -5.64 3.26 -6.82
C THR A 12 -4.97 1.90 -6.97
N ILE A 13 -5.53 0.88 -6.35
CA ILE A 13 -4.97 -0.47 -6.35
C ILE A 13 -5.15 -1.10 -7.72
N ASN A 14 -4.04 -1.56 -8.31
CA ASN A 14 -4.04 -2.25 -9.60
C ASN A 14 -3.41 -3.65 -9.54
N HIS A 15 -2.87 -4.04 -8.39
CA HIS A 15 -2.33 -5.40 -8.19
C HIS A 15 -2.60 -5.84 -6.75
N TRP A 16 -3.06 -7.10 -6.59
CA TRP A 16 -3.47 -7.66 -5.30
C TRP A 16 -3.34 -9.17 -5.38
N ASN A 17 -2.38 -9.76 -4.67
CA ASN A 17 -2.16 -11.20 -4.75
C ASN A 17 -2.98 -11.97 -3.71
N THR A 18 -2.90 -13.30 -3.77
CA THR A 18 -3.67 -14.17 -2.86
C THR A 18 -3.30 -13.95 -1.40
N ALA A 19 -2.03 -13.67 -1.11
CA ALA A 19 -1.62 -13.39 0.27
C ALA A 19 -2.25 -12.08 0.78
N ALA A 20 -2.40 -11.09 -0.09
CA ALA A 20 -3.09 -9.84 0.27
C ALA A 20 -4.57 -10.09 0.55
N GLU A 21 -5.21 -10.98 -0.21
CA GLU A 21 -6.60 -11.37 0.05
C GLU A 21 -6.74 -11.96 1.46
N ARG A 22 -5.82 -12.82 1.85
CA ARG A 22 -5.84 -13.46 3.17
C ARG A 22 -5.53 -12.47 4.28
N LEU A 23 -4.59 -11.58 4.05
CA LEU A 23 -4.13 -10.63 5.07
C LEU A 23 -5.18 -9.57 5.40
N PHE A 24 -5.86 -9.05 4.38
CA PHE A 24 -6.80 -7.94 4.54
C PHE A 24 -8.26 -8.32 4.37
N GLY A 25 -8.56 -9.52 3.88
CA GLY A 25 -9.93 -10.00 3.74
C GLY A 25 -10.68 -9.51 2.51
N PHE A 26 -10.09 -8.65 1.69
CA PHE A 26 -10.68 -8.21 0.41
C PHE A 26 -10.25 -9.16 -0.69
N THR A 27 -11.19 -9.55 -1.57
CA THR A 27 -10.82 -10.29 -2.77
C THR A 27 -10.25 -9.35 -3.82
N LYS A 28 -9.48 -9.91 -4.75
CA LYS A 28 -8.93 -9.16 -5.87
C LYS A 28 -10.05 -8.46 -6.66
N LEU A 29 -11.15 -9.18 -6.92
CA LEU A 29 -12.26 -8.63 -7.70
C LEU A 29 -12.91 -7.42 -7.03
N GLU A 30 -13.00 -7.41 -5.71
CA GLU A 30 -13.67 -6.31 -5.02
C GLU A 30 -12.75 -5.12 -4.75
N ILE A 31 -11.43 -5.33 -4.69
CA ILE A 31 -10.52 -4.25 -4.28
C ILE A 31 -9.80 -3.57 -5.44
N ILE A 32 -9.57 -4.25 -6.55
CA ILE A 32 -8.92 -3.65 -7.72
C ILE A 32 -9.76 -2.47 -8.21
N GLY A 33 -9.12 -1.32 -8.42
CA GLY A 33 -9.80 -0.07 -8.80
C GLY A 33 -10.22 0.79 -7.63
N ASN A 34 -10.04 0.32 -6.40
CA ASN A 34 -10.34 1.09 -5.20
C ASN A 34 -9.09 1.72 -4.62
N SER A 35 -9.29 2.68 -3.70
CA SER A 35 -8.19 3.37 -3.04
C SER A 35 -7.47 2.47 -2.04
N ILE A 36 -6.14 2.63 -1.95
CA ILE A 36 -5.32 1.99 -0.92
C ILE A 36 -5.80 2.34 0.50
N GLU A 37 -6.52 3.44 0.67
CA GLU A 37 -7.05 3.85 1.98
C GLU A 37 -7.96 2.81 2.61
N LEU A 38 -8.55 1.90 1.82
CA LEU A 38 -9.36 0.82 2.38
C LEU A 38 -8.60 -0.08 3.35
N ILE A 39 -7.29 -0.21 3.18
CA ILE A 39 -6.47 -1.03 4.08
C ILE A 39 -5.65 -0.19 5.06
N ILE A 40 -5.95 1.10 5.15
CA ILE A 40 -5.30 2.03 6.07
C ILE A 40 -6.33 2.47 7.11
N PRO A 41 -6.03 2.39 8.42
CA PRO A 41 -6.98 2.86 9.43
C PRO A 41 -7.40 4.31 9.18
N PRO A 42 -8.68 4.65 9.36
CA PRO A 42 -9.18 5.99 9.04
C PRO A 42 -8.39 7.12 9.71
N GLN A 43 -7.93 6.92 10.94
CA GLN A 43 -7.15 7.93 11.66
C GLN A 43 -5.79 8.22 11.03
N SER A 44 -5.33 7.36 10.14
CA SER A 44 -4.03 7.50 9.47
C SER A 44 -4.15 8.01 8.03
N HIS A 45 -5.36 8.21 7.51
CA HIS A 45 -5.57 8.58 6.10
C HIS A 45 -4.86 9.88 5.72
N ALA A 46 -4.99 10.93 6.54
CA ALA A 46 -4.39 12.22 6.22
C ALA A 46 -2.86 12.14 6.23
N CYS A 47 -2.30 11.47 7.21
CA CYS A 47 -0.85 11.30 7.33
C CYS A 47 -0.29 10.47 6.16
N HIS A 48 -0.95 9.36 5.84
CA HIS A 48 -0.56 8.52 4.72
C HIS A 48 -0.63 9.29 3.40
N GLY A 49 -1.72 10.04 3.18
CA GLY A 49 -1.91 10.81 1.95
C GLY A 49 -0.81 11.84 1.73
N ARG A 50 -0.40 12.54 2.79
CA ARG A 50 0.71 13.50 2.68
C ARG A 50 2.03 12.82 2.35
N GLY A 51 2.33 11.70 3.02
CA GLY A 51 3.56 10.94 2.77
C GLY A 51 3.59 10.34 1.38
N PHE A 52 2.47 9.81 0.92
CA PHE A 52 2.34 9.24 -0.42
C PHE A 52 2.53 10.31 -1.49
N ALA A 53 1.86 11.46 -1.35
CA ALA A 53 1.99 12.57 -2.30
C ALA A 53 3.44 13.06 -2.39
N ARG A 54 4.13 13.17 -1.24
CA ARG A 54 5.53 13.55 -1.22
C ARG A 54 6.38 12.53 -1.96
N TYR A 55 6.16 11.25 -1.72
CA TYR A 55 6.92 10.18 -2.39
C TYR A 55 6.73 10.22 -3.91
N ILE A 56 5.49 10.37 -4.37
CA ILE A 56 5.19 10.45 -5.80
C ILE A 56 5.87 11.66 -6.43
N ASN A 57 5.87 12.81 -5.74
CA ASN A 57 6.39 14.08 -6.31
C ASN A 57 7.91 14.19 -6.23
N THR A 58 8.54 13.60 -5.23
CA THR A 58 9.98 13.80 -4.99
C THR A 58 10.82 12.54 -5.21
N GLY A 59 10.17 11.36 -5.20
CA GLY A 59 10.88 10.09 -5.28
C GLY A 59 11.63 9.72 -4.01
N THR A 60 11.51 10.52 -2.96
CA THR A 60 12.22 10.28 -1.70
C THR A 60 11.25 9.96 -0.57
N SER A 61 11.69 9.08 0.32
CA SER A 61 10.95 8.73 1.52
C SER A 61 11.85 8.95 2.73
N THR A 62 11.27 9.48 3.81
CA THR A 62 11.96 9.59 5.10
C THR A 62 11.83 8.32 5.93
N LEU A 63 11.06 7.34 5.45
CA LEU A 63 10.82 6.09 6.17
C LEU A 63 11.99 5.14 5.98
N PRO A 64 12.23 4.25 6.97
CA PRO A 64 13.18 3.15 6.81
C PRO A 64 12.75 2.25 5.66
N GLU A 65 13.68 1.43 5.15
CA GLU A 65 13.39 0.47 4.09
C GLU A 65 12.26 -0.49 4.47
N VAL A 66 12.20 -0.88 5.75
CA VAL A 66 11.13 -1.73 6.28
C VAL A 66 10.49 -1.01 7.45
N VAL A 67 9.16 -0.93 7.44
CA VAL A 67 8.38 -0.22 8.44
C VAL A 67 7.39 -1.17 9.10
N MET A 68 7.30 -1.11 10.43
CA MET A 68 6.24 -1.77 11.19
C MET A 68 5.06 -0.81 11.27
N THR A 69 3.90 -1.25 10.81
CA THR A 69 2.70 -0.40 10.80
C THR A 69 1.44 -1.22 11.01
N ILE A 70 0.30 -0.57 10.91
CA ILE A 70 -1.00 -1.20 11.14
C ILE A 70 -1.85 -1.03 9.90
N GLY A 71 -2.39 -2.16 9.40
CA GLY A 71 -3.36 -2.17 8.33
C GLY A 71 -4.78 -2.33 8.88
N HIS A 72 -5.76 -2.15 8.01
CA HIS A 72 -7.19 -2.24 8.34
C HIS A 72 -7.81 -3.38 7.54
N HIS A 73 -8.32 -4.39 8.26
CA HIS A 73 -8.97 -5.55 7.64
C HIS A 73 -10.40 -5.18 7.23
N LYS A 74 -10.93 -5.87 6.22
CA LYS A 74 -12.31 -5.67 5.75
C LYS A 74 -13.34 -5.77 6.88
N ASN A 75 -13.10 -6.64 7.86
CA ASN A 75 -14.02 -6.82 8.99
C ASN A 75 -13.91 -5.74 10.07
N GLY A 76 -13.04 -4.74 9.88
CA GLY A 76 -12.84 -3.65 10.82
C GLY A 76 -11.71 -3.86 11.82
N GLN A 77 -11.12 -5.05 11.86
CA GLN A 77 -10.01 -5.33 12.76
C GLN A 77 -8.71 -4.69 12.26
N LEU A 78 -7.83 -4.37 13.19
CA LEU A 78 -6.49 -3.86 12.88
C LEU A 78 -5.54 -5.05 12.74
N VAL A 79 -4.63 -4.94 11.76
CA VAL A 79 -3.66 -5.99 11.45
C VAL A 79 -2.26 -5.39 11.56
N ARG A 80 -1.39 -6.00 12.36
CA ARG A 80 0.01 -5.57 12.44
C ARG A 80 0.76 -6.11 11.24
N ILE A 81 1.43 -5.23 10.52
CA ILE A 81 2.16 -5.61 9.32
C ILE A 81 3.56 -5.01 9.31
N ARG A 82 4.45 -5.71 8.63
CA ARG A 82 5.77 -5.21 8.24
C ARG A 82 5.70 -4.95 6.76
N ILE A 83 6.01 -3.72 6.35
CA ILE A 83 5.89 -3.31 4.96
C ILE A 83 7.23 -2.79 4.43
N SER A 84 7.54 -3.19 3.21
CA SER A 84 8.63 -2.64 2.42
C SER A 84 8.02 -2.04 1.16
N VAL A 85 8.38 -0.79 0.84
CA VAL A 85 7.78 -0.04 -0.26
C VAL A 85 8.84 0.29 -1.28
N ARG A 86 8.52 0.12 -2.57
CA ARG A 86 9.40 0.52 -3.66
C ARG A 86 8.61 1.18 -4.78
N ALA A 87 9.28 2.07 -5.50
CA ALA A 87 8.70 2.72 -6.67
C ALA A 87 8.98 1.91 -7.92
N VAL A 88 8.01 1.88 -8.83
CA VAL A 88 8.18 1.38 -10.20
C VAL A 88 8.21 2.61 -11.10
N VAL A 89 9.33 2.85 -11.77
CA VAL A 89 9.52 4.05 -12.60
C VAL A 89 9.24 3.74 -14.08
N ASP A 90 8.76 4.75 -14.79
CA ASP A 90 8.54 4.67 -16.23
C ASP A 90 9.83 5.03 -17.01
N ASP A 91 9.72 5.06 -18.33
CA ASP A 91 10.88 5.35 -19.20
C ASP A 91 11.45 6.76 -19.01
N CYS A 92 10.65 7.67 -18.46
CA CYS A 92 11.07 9.05 -18.19
C CYS A 92 11.68 9.22 -16.80
N GLY A 93 11.72 8.16 -16.01
CA GLY A 93 12.23 8.22 -14.64
C GLY A 93 11.21 8.70 -13.62
N SER A 94 9.96 8.90 -14.01
CA SER A 94 8.87 9.28 -13.10
C SER A 94 8.27 8.04 -12.45
N ILE A 95 7.77 8.18 -11.22
CA ILE A 95 7.11 7.07 -10.53
C ILE A 95 5.76 6.80 -11.20
N ALA A 96 5.61 5.62 -11.78
CA ALA A 96 4.36 5.17 -12.38
C ALA A 96 3.49 4.43 -11.39
N GLU A 97 4.12 3.60 -10.53
CA GLU A 97 3.44 2.77 -9.56
C GLU A 97 4.26 2.69 -8.28
N VAL A 98 3.60 2.31 -7.18
CA VAL A 98 4.26 2.03 -5.91
C VAL A 98 3.86 0.63 -5.48
N GLU A 99 4.84 -0.20 -5.15
CA GLU A 99 4.62 -1.57 -4.70
C GLU A 99 4.93 -1.71 -3.22
N GLY A 100 3.98 -2.27 -2.48
CA GLY A 100 4.18 -2.64 -1.09
C GLY A 100 4.25 -4.16 -0.96
N VAL A 101 5.27 -4.64 -0.27
CA VAL A 101 5.42 -6.05 0.10
C VAL A 101 5.22 -6.13 1.60
N MET A 102 4.21 -6.89 2.04
CA MET A 102 3.75 -6.90 3.42
C MET A 102 3.73 -8.29 4.01
N LEU A 103 4.14 -8.38 5.27
CA LEU A 103 4.06 -9.61 6.05
C LEU A 103 3.32 -9.30 7.34
N GLU A 104 2.47 -10.23 7.76
CA GLU A 104 1.81 -10.11 9.06
C GLU A 104 2.83 -10.35 10.18
N CYS A 105 2.77 -9.51 11.20
CA CYS A 105 3.66 -9.65 12.36
C CYS A 105 3.10 -10.62 13.40
#